data_3ab3c3b4c8490256d025126a04ca09de
#
_entry.id   3ab3c3b4c8490256d025126a04ca09de
#
_cell.length_a   1.000
_cell.length_b   1.000
_cell.length_c   1.000
_cell.angle_alpha   90.00
_cell.angle_beta   90.00
_cell.angle_gamma   90.00
#
_symmetry.space_group_name_H-M   'P 1'
#
loop_
_entity.id
_entity.type
_entity.pdbx_description
1 polymer ?
#
loop_
_entity_poly.entity_id
_entity_poly.type
_entity_poly.pdbx_seq_one_letter_code
_entity_poly.pdbx_strand_id
1 'polypeptide(L)'
;FLFSTAPDDSIVTEMRTTSTFIRLPKYAAIKPDFLGYNQYGLLIDKQLPNVKLTCSPETGYITEDGYFVCLGNGILTASYDKASLPIEIILVDAAEPKLRLDSVLVSTGWDYPIEINGELDNKQFDMLPSAFTWTVDDPAICQVENGILKGLKNGRTTIHGTIGNITLHLIVKVEAPEKTPY
;
A
#
# COMPACT_ATOMS: atom_id res chain seq x y z
N PHE A 1 -24.63 -1.14 49.04
CA PHE A 1 -24.16 -0.11 48.08
C PHE A 1 -23.90 -0.77 46.73
N LEU A 2 -24.75 -0.47 45.76
CA LEU A 2 -24.47 -0.81 44.37
C LEU A 2 -23.55 0.25 43.83
N PHE A 3 -22.25 -0.10 43.66
CA PHE A 3 -21.32 0.74 42.93
C PHE A 3 -21.61 0.53 41.45
N SER A 4 -22.27 1.50 40.81
CA SER A 4 -22.32 1.60 39.37
C SER A 4 -20.95 2.12 38.91
N THR A 5 -20.09 1.26 38.35
CA THR A 5 -18.95 1.72 37.59
C THR A 5 -19.48 2.40 36.33
N ALA A 6 -19.18 3.69 36.17
CA ALA A 6 -19.48 4.41 34.92
C ALA A 6 -18.85 3.64 33.76
N PRO A 7 -19.53 3.50 32.60
CA PRO A 7 -18.91 2.91 31.42
C PRO A 7 -17.64 3.67 31.06
N ASP A 8 -16.61 2.92 30.66
CA ASP A 8 -15.35 3.51 30.19
C ASP A 8 -15.61 4.28 28.89
N ASP A 9 -15.51 5.60 28.96
CA ASP A 9 -15.74 6.50 27.82
C ASP A 9 -14.54 6.63 26.89
N SER A 10 -13.41 5.98 27.22
CA SER A 10 -12.23 5.89 26.37
C SER A 10 -12.30 4.77 25.33
N ILE A 11 -13.27 3.86 25.45
CA ILE A 11 -13.44 2.74 24.53
C ILE A 11 -14.11 3.21 23.25
N VAL A 12 -13.51 2.89 22.11
CA VAL A 12 -14.10 3.12 20.79
C VAL A 12 -15.18 2.07 20.53
N THR A 13 -16.41 2.52 20.34
CA THR A 13 -17.58 1.68 20.06
C THR A 13 -18.10 1.86 18.64
N GLU A 14 -17.72 2.95 17.96
CA GLU A 14 -18.08 3.24 16.58
C GLU A 14 -16.86 3.77 15.82
N MET A 15 -16.70 3.30 14.60
CA MET A 15 -15.70 3.81 13.65
C MET A 15 -16.39 4.45 12.45
N ARG A 16 -15.78 5.49 11.91
CA ARG A 16 -16.20 6.13 10.67
C ARG A 16 -15.00 6.32 9.76
N THR A 17 -15.24 6.26 8.47
CA THR A 17 -14.27 6.54 7.41
C THR A 17 -14.91 7.36 6.31
N THR A 18 -14.11 7.86 5.38
CA THR A 18 -14.57 8.72 4.28
C THR A 18 -15.63 8.04 3.42
N SER A 19 -15.48 6.75 3.14
CA SER A 19 -16.44 5.98 2.36
C SER A 19 -16.44 4.52 2.79
N THR A 20 -17.62 3.95 2.92
CA THR A 20 -17.84 2.51 3.15
C THR A 20 -18.19 1.75 1.88
N PHE A 21 -18.16 2.43 0.73
CA PHE A 21 -18.34 1.87 -0.59
C PHE A 21 -17.23 2.37 -1.50
N ILE A 22 -16.31 1.48 -1.90
CA ILE A 22 -15.11 1.85 -2.62
C ILE A 22 -15.00 1.04 -3.90
N ARG A 23 -14.83 1.75 -5.01
CA ARG A 23 -14.54 1.15 -6.32
C ARG A 23 -13.05 1.15 -6.56
N LEU A 24 -12.48 -0.02 -6.81
CA LEU A 24 -11.04 -0.20 -7.02
C LEU A 24 -10.78 -1.07 -8.26
N PRO A 25 -9.78 -0.71 -9.06
CA PRO A 25 -9.24 -1.63 -10.04
C PRO A 25 -8.46 -2.76 -9.37
N LYS A 26 -8.29 -3.87 -10.08
CA LYS A 26 -7.49 -4.99 -9.59
C LYS A 26 -6.06 -4.54 -9.29
N TYR A 27 -5.51 -5.00 -8.17
CA TYR A 27 -4.18 -4.68 -7.63
C TYR A 27 -4.01 -3.26 -7.08
N ALA A 28 -5.02 -2.41 -7.11
CA ALA A 28 -4.97 -1.13 -6.41
C ALA A 28 -4.85 -1.35 -4.90
N ALA A 29 -4.08 -0.50 -4.26
CA ALA A 29 -3.83 -0.54 -2.82
C ALA A 29 -4.38 0.70 -2.14
N ILE A 30 -5.04 0.51 -1.01
CA ILE A 30 -5.55 1.59 -0.17
C ILE A 30 -5.19 1.36 1.29
N LYS A 31 -5.04 2.44 2.02
CA LYS A 31 -4.90 2.43 3.48
C LYS A 31 -5.90 3.43 4.06
N PRO A 32 -7.15 2.98 4.37
CA PRO A 32 -8.17 3.88 4.88
C PRO A 32 -7.81 4.44 6.25
N ASP A 33 -8.19 5.70 6.49
CA ASP A 33 -8.12 6.32 7.80
C ASP A 33 -9.47 6.22 8.50
N PHE A 34 -9.45 6.05 9.81
CA PHE A 34 -10.65 5.86 10.62
C PHE A 34 -10.69 6.84 11.78
N LEU A 35 -11.88 7.40 12.00
CA LEU A 35 -12.20 8.14 13.22
C LEU A 35 -12.84 7.19 14.22
N GLY A 36 -12.53 7.37 15.50
CA GLY A 36 -13.09 6.58 16.58
C GLY A 36 -13.99 7.40 17.50
N TYR A 37 -15.19 6.87 17.80
CA TYR A 37 -16.16 7.47 18.68
C TYR A 37 -16.52 6.51 19.82
N ASN A 38 -16.83 7.08 21.00
CA ASN A 38 -17.30 6.29 22.12
C ASN A 38 -18.83 6.07 22.06
N GLN A 39 -19.38 5.37 23.06
CA GLN A 39 -20.82 5.06 23.17
C GLN A 39 -21.72 6.29 23.27
N TYR A 40 -21.17 7.45 23.57
CA TYR A 40 -21.91 8.73 23.65
C TYR A 40 -21.82 9.54 22.37
N GLY A 41 -21.16 9.01 21.33
CA GLY A 41 -20.95 9.71 20.07
C GLY A 41 -19.86 10.79 20.13
N LEU A 42 -19.02 10.77 21.17
CA LEU A 42 -17.89 11.68 21.29
C LEU A 42 -16.69 11.17 20.55
N LEU A 43 -16.04 12.06 19.80
CA LEU A 43 -14.80 11.74 19.07
C LEU A 43 -13.67 11.45 20.07
N ILE A 44 -13.12 10.23 20.01
CA ILE A 44 -11.98 9.79 20.83
C ILE A 44 -10.67 10.03 20.07
N ASP A 45 -10.65 9.69 18.79
CA ASP A 45 -9.45 9.81 17.97
C ASP A 45 -9.80 10.18 16.53
N LYS A 46 -9.05 11.13 15.98
CA LYS A 46 -9.19 11.57 14.58
C LYS A 46 -8.53 10.61 13.59
N GLN A 47 -7.62 9.78 14.07
CA GLN A 47 -6.92 8.79 13.27
C GLN A 47 -6.54 7.61 14.16
N LEU A 48 -7.39 6.59 14.15
CA LEU A 48 -7.17 5.39 14.95
C LEU A 48 -5.89 4.68 14.49
N PRO A 49 -4.95 4.39 15.39
CA PRO A 49 -3.78 3.60 15.06
C PRO A 49 -4.10 2.11 15.02
N ASN A 50 -3.39 1.36 14.20
CA ASN A 50 -3.43 -0.11 14.20
C ASN A 50 -4.84 -0.73 14.07
N VAL A 51 -5.68 -0.13 13.24
CA VAL A 51 -6.97 -0.73 12.91
C VAL A 51 -6.74 -2.06 12.19
N LYS A 52 -7.39 -3.12 12.65
CA LYS A 52 -7.29 -4.44 12.02
C LYS A 52 -8.21 -4.51 10.82
N LEU A 53 -7.64 -4.83 9.66
CA LEU A 53 -8.37 -5.08 8.43
C LEU A 53 -8.41 -6.58 8.14
N THR A 54 -9.58 -7.08 7.74
CA THR A 54 -9.78 -8.46 7.32
C THR A 54 -10.69 -8.54 6.11
N CYS A 55 -10.45 -9.51 5.24
CA CYS A 55 -11.29 -9.79 4.09
C CYS A 55 -11.12 -11.26 3.68
N SER A 56 -12.00 -11.75 2.79
CA SER A 56 -11.80 -13.06 2.19
C SER A 56 -10.68 -13.02 1.13
N PRO A 57 -10.01 -14.16 0.85
CA PRO A 57 -8.90 -14.20 -0.13
C PRO A 57 -9.30 -13.78 -1.54
N GLU A 58 -10.56 -13.95 -1.93
CA GLU A 58 -11.05 -13.53 -3.25
C GLU A 58 -11.20 -12.01 -3.36
N THR A 59 -11.43 -11.34 -2.25
CA THR A 59 -11.57 -9.87 -2.20
C THR A 59 -10.22 -9.19 -2.27
N GLY A 60 -9.21 -9.75 -1.61
CA GLY A 60 -7.88 -9.18 -1.56
C GLY A 60 -7.05 -9.71 -0.41
N TYR A 61 -6.03 -8.97 -0.06
CA TYR A 61 -5.16 -9.27 1.08
C TYR A 61 -4.67 -8.00 1.76
N ILE A 62 -4.21 -8.16 3.00
CA ILE A 62 -3.68 -7.06 3.81
C ILE A 62 -2.17 -7.24 3.93
N THR A 63 -1.42 -6.18 3.64
CA THR A 63 0.05 -6.17 3.77
C THR A 63 0.46 -5.95 5.23
N GLU A 64 1.73 -6.23 5.55
CA GLU A 64 2.27 -6.01 6.90
C GLU A 64 2.20 -4.55 7.34
N ASP A 65 2.32 -3.60 6.40
CA ASP A 65 2.22 -2.17 6.66
C ASP A 65 0.78 -1.63 6.63
N GLY A 66 -0.22 -2.51 6.55
CA GLY A 66 -1.62 -2.18 6.73
C GLY A 66 -2.36 -1.73 5.48
N TYR A 67 -1.82 -1.95 4.28
CA TYR A 67 -2.53 -1.71 3.02
C TYR A 67 -3.45 -2.87 2.67
N PHE A 68 -4.63 -2.54 2.14
CA PHE A 68 -5.50 -3.48 1.44
C PHE A 68 -5.19 -3.45 -0.06
N VAL A 69 -4.94 -4.63 -0.65
CA VAL A 69 -4.74 -4.80 -2.09
C VAL A 69 -5.96 -5.51 -2.68
N CYS A 70 -6.60 -4.87 -3.65
CA CYS A 70 -7.84 -5.36 -4.25
C CYS A 70 -7.58 -6.48 -5.26
N LEU A 71 -8.27 -7.60 -5.11
CA LEU A 71 -8.30 -8.72 -6.07
C LEU A 71 -9.68 -8.97 -6.66
N GLY A 72 -10.75 -8.57 -5.95
CA GLY A 72 -12.12 -8.82 -6.38
C GLY A 72 -13.14 -8.08 -5.52
N ASN A 73 -14.41 -8.35 -5.80
CA ASN A 73 -15.53 -7.83 -5.01
C ASN A 73 -15.57 -8.49 -3.63
N GLY A 74 -16.09 -7.77 -2.65
CA GLY A 74 -16.35 -8.31 -1.32
C GLY A 74 -16.40 -7.26 -0.24
N ILE A 75 -16.23 -7.70 1.00
CA ILE A 75 -16.28 -6.85 2.17
C ILE A 75 -14.90 -6.81 2.82
N LEU A 76 -14.39 -5.60 2.99
CA LEU A 76 -13.25 -5.31 3.85
C LEU A 76 -13.79 -4.88 5.21
N THR A 77 -13.45 -5.63 6.25
CA THR A 77 -13.91 -5.32 7.61
C THR A 77 -12.80 -4.68 8.41
N ALA A 78 -13.07 -3.50 8.93
CA ALA A 78 -12.21 -2.80 9.88
C ALA A 78 -12.68 -3.07 11.30
N SER A 79 -11.76 -3.36 12.22
CA SER A 79 -12.05 -3.64 13.63
C SER A 79 -11.08 -2.91 14.53
N TYR A 80 -11.62 -2.34 15.61
CA TYR A 80 -10.86 -1.67 16.66
C TYR A 80 -11.68 -1.65 17.95
N ASP A 81 -11.07 -2.06 19.08
CA ASP A 81 -11.78 -2.22 20.35
C ASP A 81 -13.11 -3.00 20.18
N LYS A 82 -14.25 -2.34 20.47
CA LYS A 82 -15.59 -2.92 20.29
C LYS A 82 -16.25 -2.49 18.99
N ALA A 83 -15.58 -1.70 18.17
CA ALA A 83 -16.10 -1.22 16.89
C ALA A 83 -15.76 -2.17 15.74
N SER A 84 -16.68 -2.30 14.82
CA SER A 84 -16.51 -3.01 13.56
C SER A 84 -17.20 -2.23 12.44
N LEU A 85 -16.50 -2.05 11.31
CA LEU A 85 -17.01 -1.31 10.18
C LEU A 85 -16.82 -2.11 8.89
N PRO A 86 -17.89 -2.54 8.22
CA PRO A 86 -17.81 -3.16 6.91
C PRO A 86 -17.64 -2.09 5.83
N ILE A 87 -16.70 -2.35 4.90
CA ILE A 87 -16.46 -1.52 3.72
C ILE A 87 -16.71 -2.40 2.49
N GLU A 88 -17.63 -2.00 1.65
CA GLU A 88 -17.93 -2.71 0.42
C GLU A 88 -16.90 -2.36 -0.65
N ILE A 89 -16.25 -3.38 -1.19
CA ILE A 89 -15.26 -3.25 -2.27
C ILE A 89 -15.90 -3.75 -3.57
N ILE A 90 -15.90 -2.88 -4.57
CA ILE A 90 -16.37 -3.19 -5.92
C ILE A 90 -15.17 -3.13 -6.87
N LEU A 91 -14.88 -4.28 -7.48
CA LEU A 91 -13.89 -4.36 -8.54
C LEU A 91 -14.41 -3.66 -9.79
N VAL A 92 -13.63 -2.72 -10.30
CA VAL A 92 -13.87 -2.08 -11.60
C VAL A 92 -12.83 -2.59 -12.61
N ASP A 93 -12.89 -2.07 -13.85
CA ASP A 93 -11.93 -2.45 -14.89
C ASP A 93 -10.47 -2.29 -14.40
N ALA A 94 -9.58 -3.11 -14.97
CA ALA A 94 -8.17 -3.07 -14.57
C ALA A 94 -7.55 -1.72 -14.88
N ALA A 95 -6.85 -1.14 -13.91
CA ALA A 95 -5.99 0.01 -14.13
C ALA A 95 -4.74 -0.42 -14.92
N GLU A 96 -4.25 0.47 -15.79
CA GLU A 96 -2.97 0.27 -16.43
C GLU A 96 -1.85 0.75 -15.50
N PRO A 97 -0.98 -0.15 -15.01
CA PRO A 97 0.13 0.27 -14.16
C PRO A 97 1.21 0.96 -14.97
N LYS A 98 1.74 2.03 -14.41
CA LYS A 98 2.83 2.80 -14.99
C LYS A 98 3.90 3.07 -13.93
N LEU A 99 5.15 2.90 -14.32
CA LEU A 99 6.27 3.40 -13.53
C LEU A 99 6.29 4.93 -13.59
N ARG A 100 6.60 5.57 -12.47
CA ARG A 100 6.79 7.02 -12.43
C ARG A 100 7.91 7.46 -13.36
N LEU A 101 8.99 6.68 -13.43
CA LEU A 101 10.15 6.94 -14.29
C LEU A 101 10.47 5.68 -15.08
N ASP A 102 10.82 5.83 -16.36
CA ASP A 102 11.25 4.73 -17.23
C ASP A 102 12.72 4.34 -17.00
N SER A 103 13.49 5.25 -16.44
CA SER A 103 14.89 5.03 -16.09
C SER A 103 15.26 5.80 -14.83
N VAL A 104 16.13 5.22 -14.04
CA VAL A 104 16.63 5.83 -12.80
C VAL A 104 18.15 5.75 -12.72
N LEU A 105 18.74 6.76 -12.08
CA LEU A 105 20.13 6.79 -11.69
C LEU A 105 20.21 6.61 -10.18
N VAL A 106 20.90 5.58 -9.73
CA VAL A 106 21.03 5.23 -8.32
C VAL A 106 22.51 5.21 -7.94
N SER A 107 22.86 5.82 -6.83
CA SER A 107 24.22 5.73 -6.30
C SER A 107 24.49 4.36 -5.68
N THR A 108 25.70 3.88 -5.82
CA THR A 108 26.13 2.61 -5.21
C THR A 108 25.90 2.64 -3.69
N GLY A 109 25.24 1.61 -3.16
CA GLY A 109 24.92 1.47 -1.75
C GLY A 109 23.65 2.23 -1.30
N TRP A 110 22.99 2.94 -2.21
CA TRP A 110 21.75 3.67 -1.89
C TRP A 110 20.52 2.87 -2.30
N ASP A 111 19.45 3.08 -1.55
CA ASP A 111 18.15 2.49 -1.80
C ASP A 111 17.28 3.47 -2.58
N TYR A 112 16.52 2.94 -3.55
CA TYR A 112 15.54 3.69 -4.32
C TYR A 112 14.19 2.96 -4.24
N PRO A 113 13.18 3.55 -3.58
CA PRO A 113 11.83 3.02 -3.60
C PRO A 113 11.23 3.15 -4.99
N ILE A 114 10.87 2.03 -5.62
CA ILE A 114 10.19 2.05 -6.91
C ILE A 114 8.79 2.59 -6.73
N GLU A 115 8.35 3.50 -7.60
CA GLU A 115 7.01 4.09 -7.57
C GLU A 115 6.20 3.64 -8.78
N ILE A 116 5.01 3.11 -8.51
CA ILE A 116 4.08 2.61 -9.52
C ILE A 116 2.70 3.20 -9.26
N ASN A 117 2.08 3.75 -10.29
CA ASN A 117 0.70 4.21 -10.26
C ASN A 117 -0.13 3.45 -11.29
N GLY A 118 -1.38 3.16 -10.94
CA GLY A 118 -2.38 2.68 -11.89
C GLY A 118 -3.26 3.83 -12.35
N GLU A 119 -3.59 3.88 -13.64
CA GLU A 119 -4.49 4.88 -14.19
C GLU A 119 -5.75 4.22 -14.75
N LEU A 120 -6.91 4.73 -14.37
CA LEU A 120 -8.21 4.32 -14.88
C LEU A 120 -9.14 5.54 -14.91
N ASP A 121 -9.73 5.84 -16.10
CA ASP A 121 -10.67 6.96 -16.28
C ASP A 121 -10.14 8.31 -15.74
N ASN A 122 -8.89 8.63 -16.02
CA ASN A 122 -8.16 9.83 -15.55
C ASN A 122 -7.99 9.91 -14.01
N LYS A 123 -8.24 8.81 -13.31
CA LYS A 123 -7.92 8.70 -11.88
C LYS A 123 -6.66 7.88 -11.69
N GLN A 124 -5.85 8.27 -10.72
CA GLN A 124 -4.66 7.54 -10.33
C GLN A 124 -4.94 6.74 -9.05
N PHE A 125 -4.45 5.50 -9.05
CA PHE A 125 -4.52 4.58 -7.92
C PHE A 125 -3.11 4.17 -7.52
N ASP A 126 -2.88 4.06 -6.23
CA ASP A 126 -1.63 3.52 -5.72
C ASP A 126 -1.54 2.03 -6.02
N MET A 127 -0.37 1.60 -6.47
CA MET A 127 -0.03 0.19 -6.63
C MET A 127 1.27 -0.07 -5.89
N LEU A 128 1.26 -1.14 -5.08
CA LEU A 128 2.43 -1.43 -4.24
C LEU A 128 3.52 -2.13 -5.04
N PRO A 129 4.73 -1.56 -5.15
CA PRO A 129 5.87 -2.24 -5.78
C PRO A 129 6.21 -3.57 -5.10
N SER A 130 5.96 -3.70 -3.80
CA SER A 130 6.13 -4.95 -3.05
C SER A 130 5.19 -6.08 -3.48
N ALA A 131 4.07 -5.76 -4.13
CA ALA A 131 3.14 -6.77 -4.67
C ALA A 131 3.62 -7.36 -6.01
N PHE A 132 4.56 -6.72 -6.68
CA PHE A 132 5.15 -7.21 -7.93
C PHE A 132 6.26 -8.21 -7.65
N THR A 133 6.45 -9.15 -8.58
CA THR A 133 7.63 -10.02 -8.60
C THR A 133 8.70 -9.37 -9.46
N TRP A 134 9.86 -9.11 -8.87
CA TRP A 134 10.96 -8.41 -9.54
C TRP A 134 12.07 -9.37 -9.98
N THR A 135 12.56 -9.16 -11.21
CA THR A 135 13.74 -9.81 -11.75
C THR A 135 14.72 -8.77 -12.26
N VAL A 136 16.00 -9.08 -12.21
CA VAL A 136 17.09 -8.20 -12.63
C VAL A 136 17.92 -8.92 -13.69
N ASP A 137 18.18 -8.27 -14.83
CA ASP A 137 18.96 -8.87 -15.92
C ASP A 137 20.40 -9.13 -15.49
N ASP A 138 21.02 -8.18 -14.78
CA ASP A 138 22.36 -8.35 -14.19
C ASP A 138 22.31 -8.11 -12.67
N PRO A 139 22.17 -9.17 -11.88
CA PRO A 139 22.07 -9.05 -10.42
C PRO A 139 23.35 -8.59 -9.74
N ALA A 140 24.48 -8.52 -10.45
CA ALA A 140 25.71 -7.93 -9.91
C ALA A 140 25.64 -6.39 -9.82
N ILE A 141 24.79 -5.75 -10.63
CA ILE A 141 24.66 -4.28 -10.70
C ILE A 141 23.69 -3.76 -9.67
N CYS A 142 22.55 -4.41 -9.52
CA CYS A 142 21.53 -4.03 -8.53
C CYS A 142 20.69 -5.23 -8.10
N GLN A 143 19.96 -5.05 -7.00
CA GLN A 143 18.96 -6.00 -6.52
C GLN A 143 17.67 -5.27 -6.15
N VAL A 144 16.56 -5.98 -6.14
CA VAL A 144 15.26 -5.47 -5.71
C VAL A 144 14.70 -6.38 -4.63
N GLU A 145 14.34 -5.80 -3.50
CA GLU A 145 13.69 -6.49 -2.40
C GLU A 145 12.52 -5.66 -1.92
N ASN A 146 11.31 -6.26 -1.87
CA ASN A 146 10.08 -5.61 -1.45
C ASN A 146 9.79 -4.27 -2.19
N GLY A 147 10.13 -4.21 -3.48
CA GLY A 147 9.93 -2.99 -4.26
C GLY A 147 10.98 -1.90 -4.04
N ILE A 148 12.04 -2.20 -3.29
CA ILE A 148 13.15 -1.28 -3.05
C ILE A 148 14.37 -1.74 -3.87
N LEU A 149 14.82 -0.87 -4.75
CA LEU A 149 16.00 -1.07 -5.58
C LEU A 149 17.25 -0.63 -4.83
N LYS A 150 18.27 -1.48 -4.80
CA LYS A 150 19.57 -1.17 -4.23
C LYS A 150 20.68 -1.27 -5.27
N GLY A 151 21.43 -0.19 -5.45
CA GLY A 151 22.62 -0.18 -6.31
C GLY A 151 23.79 -0.91 -5.66
N LEU A 152 24.42 -1.85 -6.38
CA LEU A 152 25.51 -2.66 -5.87
C LEU A 152 26.87 -2.33 -6.51
N LYS A 153 26.88 -2.11 -7.81
CA LYS A 153 28.08 -1.91 -8.61
C LYS A 153 27.79 -0.97 -9.77
N ASN A 154 28.77 -0.17 -10.16
CA ASN A 154 28.66 0.67 -11.35
C ASN A 154 28.31 -0.16 -12.59
N GLY A 155 27.32 0.31 -13.33
CA GLY A 155 26.89 -0.33 -14.56
C GLY A 155 25.45 0.03 -14.90
N ARG A 156 24.94 -0.62 -15.94
CA ARG A 156 23.58 -0.44 -16.44
C ARG A 156 22.91 -1.80 -16.59
N THR A 157 21.68 -1.89 -16.13
CA THR A 157 20.86 -3.09 -16.27
C THR A 157 19.39 -2.71 -16.41
N THR A 158 18.54 -3.68 -16.68
CA THR A 158 17.09 -3.51 -16.69
C THR A 158 16.48 -4.43 -15.63
N ILE A 159 15.51 -3.91 -14.90
CA ILE A 159 14.70 -4.69 -13.99
C ILE A 159 13.28 -4.83 -14.53
N HIS A 160 12.64 -5.95 -14.20
CA HIS A 160 11.31 -6.30 -14.67
C HIS A 160 10.43 -6.59 -13.46
N GLY A 161 9.29 -5.91 -13.39
CA GLY A 161 8.27 -6.15 -12.36
C GLY A 161 7.03 -6.76 -12.97
N THR A 162 6.58 -7.88 -12.44
CA THR A 162 5.41 -8.60 -12.96
C THR A 162 4.35 -8.75 -11.89
N ILE A 163 3.10 -8.46 -12.24
CA ILE A 163 1.92 -8.75 -11.43
C ILE A 163 0.81 -9.26 -12.36
N GLY A 164 0.30 -10.46 -12.11
CA GLY A 164 -0.66 -11.09 -13.02
C GLY A 164 -0.08 -11.19 -14.45
N ASN A 165 -0.78 -10.61 -15.43
CA ASN A 165 -0.36 -10.59 -16.83
C ASN A 165 0.42 -9.32 -17.22
N ILE A 166 0.76 -8.49 -16.25
CA ILE A 166 1.36 -7.18 -16.47
C ILE A 166 2.84 -7.25 -16.15
N THR A 167 3.68 -6.74 -17.07
CA THR A 167 5.13 -6.61 -16.87
C THR A 167 5.56 -5.18 -17.11
N LEU A 168 6.30 -4.62 -16.14
CA LEU A 168 6.92 -3.31 -16.22
C LEU A 168 8.43 -3.46 -16.36
N HIS A 169 9.06 -2.54 -17.09
CA HIS A 169 10.50 -2.52 -17.32
C HIS A 169 11.07 -1.19 -16.84
N LEU A 170 12.13 -1.24 -16.02
CA LEU A 170 12.83 -0.07 -15.53
C LEU A 170 14.31 -0.18 -15.85
N ILE A 171 14.83 0.81 -16.56
CA ILE A 171 16.26 0.90 -16.86
C ILE A 171 16.97 1.50 -15.65
N VAL A 172 17.99 0.83 -15.16
CA VAL A 172 18.75 1.24 -13.97
C VAL A 172 20.20 1.49 -14.37
N LYS A 173 20.67 2.68 -14.02
CA LYS A 173 22.08 3.03 -14.07
C LYS A 173 22.58 3.22 -12.64
N VAL A 174 23.64 2.50 -12.27
CA VAL A 174 24.27 2.60 -10.96
C VAL A 174 25.64 3.27 -11.14
N GLU A 175 25.88 4.33 -10.38
CA GLU A 175 27.15 5.06 -10.37
C GLU A 175 27.62 5.26 -8.93
N ALA A 176 28.94 5.32 -8.75
CA ALA A 176 29.48 5.71 -7.45
C ALA A 176 29.11 7.18 -7.15
N PRO A 177 28.86 7.55 -5.87
CA PRO A 177 28.61 8.94 -5.49
C PRO A 177 29.78 9.80 -5.94
N GLU A 178 29.48 10.99 -6.50
CA GLU A 178 30.53 11.97 -6.83
C GLU A 178 31.27 12.38 -5.55
N LYS A 179 32.60 12.33 -5.62
CA LYS A 179 33.43 12.90 -4.57
C LYS A 179 33.42 14.41 -4.75
N THR A 180 32.86 15.14 -3.81
CA THR A 180 32.98 16.61 -3.78
C THR A 180 34.45 16.97 -3.64
N PRO A 181 35.04 17.72 -4.57
CA PRO A 181 36.39 18.25 -4.36
C PRO A 181 36.41 19.22 -3.19
N TYR A 182 37.37 19.05 -2.33
CA TYR A 182 37.61 19.98 -1.22
C TYR A 182 38.20 21.31 -1.73
#